data_8d28ddfc9ac317a02d0162772a4fdda0
#
_entry.id   8d28ddfc9ac317a02d0162772a4fdda0
#
_cell.length_a   1.000
_cell.length_b   1.000
_cell.length_c   1.000
_cell.angle_alpha   90.00
_cell.angle_beta   90.00
_cell.angle_gamma   90.00
#
_symmetry.space_group_name_H-M   'P 1'
#
loop_
_entity.id
_entity.type
_entity.pdbx_description
1 polymer ?
#
loop_
_entity_poly.entity_id
_entity_poly.type
_entity_poly.pdbx_seq_one_letter_code
_entity_poly.pdbx_strand_id
1 'polypeptide(L)'
;MESKSLVSAVRLYNYILKNFWNGHAIVGPDTGLMLELRFFRFLKSHFPSLRWSDHHCFLQAQGYWIKSNWDLFKITGDVNYKKVAVACSKHIIDKQRNDGSWEYPLKEWKKYASTVEGTWASLGLLETFRQTKESAYLKGALKWYYFLINRIGFQTYKDSLAINYFDIPKSRVPNNATLVLRFLAELYRIKKNPRFLKFNDKIIKFIQL
;
A
#
# COMPACT_ATOMS: atom_id res chain seq x y z
N MET A 1 1.53 19.03 -27.47
CA MET A 1 2.88 19.15 -26.84
C MET A 1 2.83 18.42 -25.51
N GLU A 2 3.49 17.28 -25.40
CA GLU A 2 3.54 16.54 -24.12
C GLU A 2 4.27 17.36 -23.05
N SER A 3 3.73 17.37 -21.85
CA SER A 3 4.34 18.03 -20.71
C SER A 3 5.68 17.36 -20.36
N LYS A 4 6.74 18.15 -20.11
CA LYS A 4 8.06 17.64 -19.66
C LYS A 4 7.93 16.70 -18.46
N SER A 5 6.97 16.98 -17.57
CA SER A 5 6.68 16.15 -16.39
C SER A 5 6.13 14.76 -16.79
N LEU A 6 5.27 14.68 -17.80
CA LEU A 6 4.75 13.39 -18.29
C LEU A 6 5.87 12.54 -18.90
N VAL A 7 6.73 13.15 -19.72
CA VAL A 7 7.88 12.45 -20.30
C VAL A 7 8.79 11.87 -19.21
N SER A 8 9.06 12.64 -18.15
CA SER A 8 9.87 12.17 -17.02
C SER A 8 9.17 11.05 -16.24
N ALA A 9 7.87 11.15 -16.03
CA ALA A 9 7.07 10.12 -15.36
C ALA A 9 7.08 8.80 -16.16
N VAL A 10 6.92 8.86 -17.48
CA VAL A 10 6.95 7.68 -18.36
C VAL A 10 8.35 7.06 -18.39
N ARG A 11 9.42 7.85 -18.37
CA ARG A 11 10.80 7.31 -18.28
C ARG A 11 11.00 6.54 -16.98
N LEU A 12 10.59 7.13 -15.83
CA LEU A 12 10.67 6.45 -14.53
C LEU A 12 9.79 5.19 -14.50
N TYR A 13 8.59 5.27 -15.03
CA TYR A 13 7.68 4.13 -15.17
C TYR A 13 8.35 2.97 -15.92
N ASN A 14 8.91 3.24 -17.10
CA ASN A 14 9.58 2.23 -17.93
C ASN A 14 10.79 1.61 -17.22
N TYR A 15 11.55 2.42 -16.47
CA TYR A 15 12.64 1.93 -15.64
C TYR A 15 12.14 0.96 -14.55
N ILE A 16 11.07 1.31 -13.83
CA ILE A 16 10.47 0.45 -12.81
C ILE A 16 9.92 -0.83 -13.45
N LEU A 17 9.18 -0.71 -14.55
CA LEU A 17 8.62 -1.85 -15.26
C LEU A 17 9.70 -2.84 -15.71
N LYS A 18 10.82 -2.35 -16.24
CA LYS A 18 11.94 -3.18 -16.71
C LYS A 18 12.70 -3.87 -15.59
N ASN A 19 12.89 -3.20 -14.44
CA ASN A 19 13.83 -3.66 -13.43
C ASN A 19 13.17 -4.32 -12.21
N PHE A 20 11.89 -4.01 -11.92
CA PHE A 20 11.22 -4.42 -10.70
C PHE A 20 9.88 -5.11 -10.92
N TRP A 21 9.31 -5.07 -12.12
CA TRP A 21 8.04 -5.72 -12.42
C TRP A 21 8.24 -7.18 -12.82
N ASN A 22 7.57 -8.10 -12.12
CA ASN A 22 7.66 -9.55 -12.38
C ASN A 22 6.44 -10.13 -13.14
N GLY A 23 5.62 -9.28 -13.76
CA GLY A 23 4.40 -9.67 -14.46
C GLY A 23 3.11 -9.46 -13.66
N HIS A 24 3.19 -9.35 -12.33
CA HIS A 24 2.02 -9.18 -11.47
C HIS A 24 2.25 -8.33 -10.22
N ALA A 25 3.50 -8.05 -9.84
CA ALA A 25 3.84 -7.20 -8.71
C ALA A 25 5.18 -6.50 -8.92
N ILE A 26 5.38 -5.37 -8.25
CA ILE A 26 6.70 -4.77 -8.07
C ILE A 26 7.41 -5.51 -6.93
N VAL A 27 8.62 -5.94 -7.19
CA VAL A 27 9.51 -6.51 -6.20
C VAL A 27 10.67 -5.55 -5.93
N GLY A 28 11.13 -5.51 -4.72
CA GLY A 28 12.17 -4.56 -4.32
C GLY A 28 13.15 -5.16 -3.32
N PRO A 29 14.20 -4.37 -2.99
CA PRO A 29 15.25 -4.81 -2.11
C PRO A 29 14.72 -5.12 -0.72
N ASP A 30 15.28 -6.12 -0.08
CA ASP A 30 15.11 -6.32 1.35
C ASP A 30 15.72 -5.15 2.11
N THR A 31 14.84 -4.40 2.78
CA THR A 31 15.26 -3.27 3.60
C THR A 31 15.41 -3.64 5.07
N GLY A 32 15.14 -4.89 5.44
CA GLY A 32 14.88 -5.29 6.82
C GLY A 32 16.06 -5.85 7.60
N LEU A 33 17.03 -6.46 6.95
CA LEU A 33 18.19 -7.01 7.65
C LEU A 33 19.28 -5.96 7.81
N MET A 34 19.72 -5.70 9.04
CA MET A 34 20.78 -4.69 9.30
C MET A 34 22.07 -4.95 8.52
N LEU A 35 22.41 -6.22 8.27
CA LEU A 35 23.56 -6.60 7.44
C LEU A 35 23.32 -6.26 5.96
N GLU A 36 22.13 -6.57 5.42
CA GLU A 36 21.76 -6.24 4.04
C GLU A 36 21.58 -4.74 3.85
N LEU A 37 20.95 -4.05 4.81
CA LEU A 37 20.75 -2.61 4.73
C LEU A 37 22.05 -1.80 4.77
N ARG A 38 23.00 -2.16 5.65
CA ARG A 38 24.20 -1.36 5.87
C ARG A 38 25.38 -1.83 5.04
N PHE A 39 25.59 -3.13 4.96
CA PHE A 39 26.77 -3.68 4.29
C PHE A 39 26.52 -3.95 2.80
N PHE A 40 25.50 -4.72 2.46
CA PHE A 40 25.24 -5.08 1.07
C PHE A 40 24.71 -3.92 0.22
N ARG A 41 23.91 -3.01 0.79
CA ARG A 41 23.53 -1.79 0.08
C ARG A 41 24.72 -0.85 -0.14
N PHE A 42 25.60 -0.75 0.83
CA PHE A 42 26.85 -0.01 0.66
C PHE A 42 27.66 -0.61 -0.48
N LEU A 43 27.89 -1.92 -0.49
CA LEU A 43 28.56 -2.61 -1.59
C LEU A 43 27.84 -2.39 -2.93
N LYS A 44 26.51 -2.51 -2.98
CA LYS A 44 25.73 -2.29 -4.21
C LYS A 44 25.83 -0.85 -4.71
N SER A 45 25.92 0.14 -3.83
CA SER A 45 26.10 1.54 -4.23
C SER A 45 27.46 1.79 -4.89
N HIS A 46 28.50 1.04 -4.51
CA HIS A 46 29.84 1.10 -5.09
C HIS A 46 30.01 0.19 -6.31
N PHE A 47 29.22 -0.90 -6.38
CA PHE A 47 29.26 -1.86 -7.47
C PHE A 47 27.85 -2.06 -8.07
N PRO A 48 27.35 -1.09 -8.86
CA PRO A 48 25.97 -1.14 -9.40
C PRO A 48 25.70 -2.35 -10.31
N SER A 49 26.74 -2.97 -10.83
CA SER A 49 26.68 -4.18 -11.67
C SER A 49 26.39 -5.46 -10.87
N LEU A 50 26.54 -5.44 -9.54
CA LEU A 50 26.16 -6.57 -8.69
C LEU A 50 24.63 -6.74 -8.74
N ARG A 51 24.20 -7.81 -9.42
CA ARG A 51 22.79 -8.22 -9.47
C ARG A 51 22.54 -9.21 -8.36
N TRP A 52 21.70 -8.84 -7.40
CA TRP A 52 21.01 -9.81 -6.55
C TRP A 52 19.50 -9.68 -6.77
N SER A 53 18.84 -10.81 -6.65
CA SER A 53 17.40 -10.87 -6.83
C SER A 53 16.71 -10.33 -5.56
N ASP A 54 16.12 -9.17 -5.70
CA ASP A 54 15.21 -8.65 -4.69
C ASP A 54 13.85 -9.34 -4.85
N HIS A 55 13.36 -9.98 -3.80
CA HIS A 55 12.13 -10.78 -3.87
C HIS A 55 11.01 -10.25 -2.95
N HIS A 56 11.24 -9.12 -2.28
CA HIS A 56 10.28 -8.60 -1.33
C HIS A 56 9.18 -7.80 -2.04
N CYS A 57 7.93 -8.23 -1.83
CA CYS A 57 6.75 -7.57 -2.36
C CYS A 57 6.10 -6.74 -1.26
N PHE A 58 6.48 -5.47 -1.13
CA PHE A 58 5.84 -4.53 -0.21
C PHE A 58 4.51 -4.06 -0.78
N LEU A 59 3.43 -4.25 -0.03
CA LEU A 59 2.09 -3.87 -0.46
C LEU A 59 1.91 -2.36 -0.57
N GLN A 60 2.63 -1.58 0.23
CA GLN A 60 2.69 -0.14 0.08
C GLN A 60 3.15 0.25 -1.34
N ALA A 61 4.20 -0.38 -1.84
CA ALA A 61 4.68 -0.16 -3.20
C ALA A 61 3.63 -0.56 -4.24
N GLN A 62 2.93 -1.67 -4.02
CA GLN A 62 1.85 -2.10 -4.92
C GLN A 62 0.70 -1.07 -4.95
N GLY A 63 0.31 -0.52 -3.81
CA GLY A 63 -0.72 0.51 -3.73
C GLY A 63 -0.36 1.76 -4.53
N TYR A 64 0.88 2.23 -4.42
CA TYR A 64 1.39 3.34 -5.24
C TYR A 64 1.41 2.99 -6.72
N TRP A 65 1.88 1.80 -7.07
CA TRP A 65 1.99 1.35 -8.46
C TRP A 65 0.64 1.24 -9.15
N ILE A 66 -0.35 0.67 -8.48
CA ILE A 66 -1.72 0.61 -8.98
C ILE A 66 -2.24 2.01 -9.27
N LYS A 67 -2.09 2.94 -8.30
CA LYS A 67 -2.56 4.32 -8.48
C LYS A 67 -1.85 5.01 -9.65
N SER A 68 -0.54 4.90 -9.74
CA SER A 68 0.26 5.50 -10.83
C SER A 68 -0.15 4.96 -12.20
N ASN A 69 -0.42 3.66 -12.30
CA ASN A 69 -0.90 3.04 -13.53
C ASN A 69 -2.30 3.55 -13.93
N TRP A 70 -3.22 3.68 -13.00
CA TRP A 70 -4.53 4.26 -13.29
C TRP A 70 -4.45 5.74 -13.67
N ASP A 71 -3.57 6.51 -13.03
CA ASP A 71 -3.37 7.92 -13.38
C ASP A 71 -2.75 8.05 -14.78
N LEU A 72 -1.74 7.25 -15.13
CA LEU A 72 -1.16 7.22 -16.48
C LEU A 72 -2.18 6.78 -17.53
N PHE A 73 -3.00 5.77 -17.24
CA PHE A 73 -4.09 5.36 -18.12
C PHE A 73 -5.07 6.51 -18.38
N LYS A 74 -5.48 7.25 -17.36
CA LYS A 74 -6.39 8.40 -17.51
C LYS A 74 -5.78 9.52 -18.37
N ILE A 75 -4.48 9.73 -18.27
CA ILE A 75 -3.78 10.81 -19.00
C ILE A 75 -3.51 10.40 -20.45
N THR A 76 -3.09 9.17 -20.69
CA THR A 76 -2.57 8.73 -21.99
C THR A 76 -3.57 7.93 -22.83
N GLY A 77 -4.56 7.28 -22.17
CA GLY A 77 -5.46 6.31 -22.81
C GLY A 77 -4.80 4.95 -23.09
N ASP A 78 -3.50 4.76 -22.83
CA ASP A 78 -2.81 3.50 -23.11
C ASP A 78 -3.29 2.37 -22.18
N VAL A 79 -3.93 1.37 -22.78
CA VAL A 79 -4.50 0.21 -22.09
C VAL A 79 -3.47 -0.66 -21.37
N ASN A 80 -2.19 -0.54 -21.68
CA ASN A 80 -1.14 -1.31 -21.00
C ASN A 80 -1.05 -0.90 -19.53
N TYR A 81 -1.20 0.39 -19.18
CA TYR A 81 -1.26 0.83 -17.81
C TYR A 81 -2.45 0.20 -17.06
N LYS A 82 -3.62 0.14 -17.67
CA LYS A 82 -4.79 -0.55 -17.13
C LYS A 82 -4.50 -2.03 -16.86
N LYS A 83 -3.87 -2.75 -17.79
CA LYS A 83 -3.51 -4.17 -17.64
C LYS A 83 -2.59 -4.38 -16.43
N VAL A 84 -1.57 -3.52 -16.27
CA VAL A 84 -0.64 -3.58 -15.15
C VAL A 84 -1.34 -3.30 -13.82
N ALA A 85 -2.19 -2.27 -13.74
CA ALA A 85 -2.96 -1.96 -12.53
C ALA A 85 -3.85 -3.13 -12.10
N VAL A 86 -4.56 -3.74 -13.05
CA VAL A 86 -5.44 -4.89 -12.80
C VAL A 86 -4.64 -6.12 -12.38
N ALA A 87 -3.52 -6.43 -13.04
CA ALA A 87 -2.66 -7.56 -12.68
C ALA A 87 -2.13 -7.42 -11.25
N CYS A 88 -1.65 -6.22 -10.89
CA CYS A 88 -1.18 -5.92 -9.54
C CYS A 88 -2.30 -6.03 -8.49
N SER A 89 -3.50 -5.54 -8.80
CA SER A 89 -4.66 -5.64 -7.91
C SER A 89 -5.12 -7.08 -7.69
N LYS A 90 -5.10 -7.90 -8.73
CA LYS A 90 -5.37 -9.35 -8.59
C LYS A 90 -4.35 -10.01 -7.69
N HIS A 91 -3.06 -9.74 -7.89
CA HIS A 91 -2.01 -10.27 -7.02
C HIS A 91 -2.23 -9.91 -5.54
N ILE A 92 -2.64 -8.68 -5.23
CA ILE A 92 -2.97 -8.26 -3.87
C ILE A 92 -4.13 -9.10 -3.31
N ILE A 93 -5.20 -9.31 -4.08
CA ILE A 93 -6.35 -10.15 -3.65
C ILE A 93 -5.92 -11.59 -3.41
N ASP A 94 -5.14 -12.17 -4.32
CA ASP A 94 -4.68 -13.57 -4.23
C ASP A 94 -3.79 -13.82 -3.01
N LYS A 95 -3.08 -12.78 -2.54
CA LYS A 95 -2.24 -12.84 -1.33
C LYS A 95 -2.98 -12.47 -0.05
N GLN A 96 -4.24 -12.01 -0.13
CA GLN A 96 -5.01 -11.66 1.05
C GLN A 96 -5.43 -12.90 1.85
N ARG A 97 -5.13 -12.92 3.14
CA ARG A 97 -5.53 -13.97 4.05
C ARG A 97 -7.05 -13.95 4.28
N ASN A 98 -7.59 -15.05 4.76
CA ASN A 98 -9.04 -15.18 5.03
C ASN A 98 -9.54 -14.16 6.05
N ASP A 99 -8.71 -13.78 7.02
CA ASP A 99 -9.02 -12.76 8.03
C ASP A 99 -8.97 -11.32 7.49
N GLY A 100 -8.54 -11.14 6.25
CA GLY A 100 -8.44 -9.84 5.58
C GLY A 100 -7.07 -9.17 5.68
N SER A 101 -6.12 -9.78 6.39
CA SER A 101 -4.75 -9.29 6.51
C SER A 101 -3.87 -9.74 5.34
N TRP A 102 -2.66 -9.21 5.34
CA TRP A 102 -1.55 -9.67 4.51
C TRP A 102 -0.33 -9.92 5.36
N GLU A 103 0.49 -10.85 4.93
CA GLU A 103 1.77 -11.16 5.54
C GLU A 103 2.76 -10.01 5.27
N TYR A 104 3.50 -9.62 6.29
CA TYR A 104 4.59 -8.66 6.11
C TYR A 104 5.76 -9.34 5.37
N PRO A 105 6.41 -8.69 4.39
CA PRO A 105 7.38 -9.36 3.52
C PRO A 105 8.68 -9.74 4.21
N LEU A 106 9.06 -9.07 5.30
CA LEU A 106 10.31 -9.35 6.01
C LEU A 106 10.14 -10.50 7.01
N LYS A 107 11.11 -11.42 7.05
CA LYS A 107 11.05 -12.64 7.90
C LYS A 107 10.83 -12.34 9.38
N GLU A 108 11.51 -11.34 9.93
CA GLU A 108 11.40 -10.96 11.34
C GLU A 108 10.02 -10.46 11.73
N TRP A 109 9.30 -9.88 10.79
CA TRP A 109 7.99 -9.26 10.97
C TRP A 109 6.86 -10.03 10.31
N LYS A 110 7.16 -11.19 9.71
CA LYS A 110 6.24 -11.99 8.90
C LYS A 110 4.95 -12.39 9.62
N LYS A 111 5.01 -12.58 10.94
CA LYS A 111 3.86 -12.92 11.78
C LYS A 111 2.92 -11.75 12.05
N TYR A 112 3.34 -10.53 11.76
CA TYR A 112 2.55 -9.32 12.03
C TYR A 112 1.91 -8.77 10.75
N ALA A 113 0.77 -8.10 10.91
CA ALA A 113 0.14 -7.33 9.85
C ALA A 113 0.41 -5.83 10.08
N SER A 114 0.88 -5.15 9.05
CA SER A 114 1.22 -3.73 9.11
C SER A 114 0.07 -2.86 8.64
N THR A 115 -0.27 -1.83 9.41
CA THR A 115 -1.26 -0.81 9.06
C THR A 115 -0.94 -0.13 7.75
N VAL A 116 0.32 0.23 7.53
CA VAL A 116 0.76 0.92 6.30
C VAL A 116 0.57 0.04 5.08
N GLU A 117 1.09 -1.19 5.15
CA GLU A 117 1.03 -2.14 4.04
C GLU A 117 -0.41 -2.44 3.63
N GLY A 118 -1.24 -2.86 4.58
CA GLY A 118 -2.62 -3.23 4.28
C GLY A 118 -3.50 -2.03 3.85
N THR A 119 -3.24 -0.86 4.41
CA THR A 119 -4.00 0.35 4.04
C THR A 119 -3.67 0.83 2.63
N TRP A 120 -2.39 0.84 2.22
CA TRP A 120 -2.01 1.18 0.85
C TRP A 120 -2.48 0.14 -0.16
N ALA A 121 -2.37 -1.16 0.16
CA ALA A 121 -2.96 -2.22 -0.67
C ALA A 121 -4.45 -1.96 -0.90
N SER A 122 -5.18 -1.68 0.17
CA SER A 122 -6.63 -1.44 0.11
C SER A 122 -7.00 -0.18 -0.64
N LEU A 123 -6.22 0.91 -0.53
CA LEU A 123 -6.40 2.11 -1.35
C LEU A 123 -6.22 1.82 -2.84
N GLY A 124 -5.22 1.00 -3.20
CA GLY A 124 -5.03 0.50 -4.56
C GLY A 124 -6.24 -0.31 -5.05
N LEU A 125 -6.75 -1.22 -4.22
CA LEU A 125 -7.96 -2.00 -4.53
C LEU A 125 -9.19 -1.11 -4.72
N LEU A 126 -9.39 -0.08 -3.88
CA LEU A 126 -10.50 0.87 -4.03
C LEU A 126 -10.40 1.67 -5.33
N GLU A 127 -9.20 2.07 -5.72
CA GLU A 127 -9.01 2.75 -7.02
C GLU A 127 -9.35 1.81 -8.17
N THR A 128 -8.87 0.55 -8.15
CA THR A 128 -9.22 -0.43 -9.17
C THR A 128 -10.72 -0.71 -9.21
N PHE A 129 -11.39 -0.81 -8.06
CA PHE A 129 -12.85 -0.92 -7.99
C PHE A 129 -13.55 0.27 -8.66
N ARG A 130 -13.08 1.50 -8.44
CA ARG A 130 -13.68 2.69 -9.08
C ARG A 130 -13.62 2.63 -10.59
N GLN A 131 -12.51 2.10 -11.14
CA GLN A 131 -12.27 2.03 -12.57
C GLN A 131 -12.98 0.85 -13.24
N THR A 132 -13.04 -0.32 -12.56
CA THR A 132 -13.55 -1.56 -13.17
C THR A 132 -14.95 -1.93 -12.74
N LYS A 133 -15.42 -1.44 -11.57
CA LYS A 133 -16.65 -1.84 -10.87
C LYS A 133 -16.65 -3.31 -10.41
N GLU A 134 -15.55 -4.04 -10.53
CA GLU A 134 -15.44 -5.43 -10.07
C GLU A 134 -15.51 -5.52 -8.55
N SER A 135 -16.54 -6.16 -8.02
CA SER A 135 -16.85 -6.23 -6.58
C SER A 135 -15.77 -6.90 -5.74
N ALA A 136 -14.93 -7.76 -6.33
CA ALA A 136 -13.85 -8.45 -5.65
C ALA A 136 -12.86 -7.48 -4.97
N TYR A 137 -12.51 -6.37 -5.65
CA TYR A 137 -11.60 -5.36 -5.11
C TYR A 137 -12.20 -4.62 -3.92
N LEU A 138 -13.48 -4.26 -3.99
CA LEU A 138 -14.17 -3.65 -2.85
C LEU A 138 -14.28 -4.62 -1.67
N LYS A 139 -14.58 -5.90 -1.93
CA LYS A 139 -14.63 -6.94 -0.89
C LYS A 139 -13.27 -7.09 -0.20
N GLY A 140 -12.17 -7.10 -0.95
CA GLY A 140 -10.81 -7.15 -0.38
C GLY A 140 -10.52 -5.95 0.53
N ALA A 141 -10.83 -4.73 0.10
CA ALA A 141 -10.66 -3.53 0.91
C ALA A 141 -11.56 -3.54 2.17
N LEU A 142 -12.78 -4.07 2.09
CA LEU A 142 -13.65 -4.22 3.25
C LEU A 142 -13.16 -5.27 4.24
N LYS A 143 -12.58 -6.39 3.78
CA LYS A 143 -11.93 -7.37 4.66
C LYS A 143 -10.80 -6.71 5.46
N TRP A 144 -9.96 -5.90 4.80
CA TRP A 144 -8.94 -5.12 5.49
C TRP A 144 -9.53 -4.15 6.51
N TYR A 145 -10.59 -3.43 6.18
CA TYR A 145 -11.27 -2.54 7.12
C TYR A 145 -11.65 -3.28 8.41
N TYR A 146 -12.26 -4.45 8.32
CA TYR A 146 -12.64 -5.21 9.50
C TYR A 146 -11.42 -5.71 10.29
N PHE A 147 -10.37 -6.16 9.60
CA PHE A 147 -9.12 -6.53 10.27
C PHE A 147 -8.48 -5.32 10.96
N LEU A 148 -8.41 -4.18 10.29
CA LEU A 148 -7.87 -2.93 10.83
C LEU A 148 -8.56 -2.51 12.12
N ILE A 149 -9.88 -2.52 12.14
CA ILE A 149 -10.67 -2.04 13.31
C ILE A 149 -10.65 -3.06 14.44
N ASN A 150 -10.73 -4.36 14.16
CA ASN A 150 -10.93 -5.39 15.16
C ASN A 150 -9.63 -6.05 15.66
N ARG A 151 -8.56 -6.07 14.85
CA ARG A 151 -7.31 -6.76 15.16
C ARG A 151 -6.13 -5.82 15.33
N ILE A 152 -5.89 -4.91 14.40
CA ILE A 152 -4.88 -3.84 14.58
C ILE A 152 -5.30 -2.94 15.73
N GLY A 153 -6.50 -2.37 15.63
CA GLY A 153 -7.11 -1.57 16.71
C GLY A 153 -6.40 -0.26 16.97
N PHE A 154 -6.78 0.33 18.10
CA PHE A 154 -6.35 1.66 18.52
C PHE A 154 -5.78 1.64 19.93
N GLN A 155 -4.92 2.61 20.19
CA GLN A 155 -4.49 2.98 21.54
C GLN A 155 -5.15 4.29 21.93
N THR A 156 -5.77 4.34 23.11
CA THR A 156 -6.26 5.59 23.70
C THR A 156 -5.09 6.45 24.15
N TYR A 157 -5.10 7.71 23.78
CA TYR A 157 -4.13 8.69 24.25
C TYR A 157 -4.87 9.98 24.57
N LYS A 158 -5.02 10.29 25.88
CA LYS A 158 -5.92 11.32 26.39
C LYS A 158 -7.35 11.06 25.84
N ASP A 159 -7.97 12.02 25.17
CA ASP A 159 -9.29 11.94 24.54
C ASP A 159 -9.23 11.58 23.05
N SER A 160 -8.07 11.13 22.57
CA SER A 160 -7.78 10.82 21.17
C SER A 160 -7.51 9.33 20.95
N LEU A 161 -7.44 8.89 19.67
CA LEU A 161 -7.12 7.53 19.27
C LEU A 161 -5.93 7.50 18.31
N ALA A 162 -4.87 6.80 18.73
CA ALA A 162 -3.76 6.44 17.85
C ALA A 162 -3.99 5.06 17.26
N ILE A 163 -3.78 4.88 15.96
CA ILE A 163 -3.80 3.56 15.33
C ILE A 163 -2.49 2.82 15.61
N ASN A 164 -2.57 1.53 15.88
CA ASN A 164 -1.37 0.70 16.03
C ASN A 164 -0.63 0.56 14.70
N TYR A 165 0.71 0.50 14.74
CA TYR A 165 1.52 0.30 13.53
C TYR A 165 1.42 -1.14 13.01
N PHE A 166 1.43 -2.10 13.93
CA PHE A 166 1.18 -3.52 13.69
C PHE A 166 -0.01 -3.98 14.53
N ASP A 167 -0.42 -5.22 14.36
CA ASP A 167 -1.43 -5.90 15.20
C ASP A 167 -0.92 -6.18 16.63
N ILE A 168 0.00 -5.36 17.11
CA ILE A 168 0.51 -5.30 18.47
C ILE A 168 0.61 -3.83 18.93
N PRO A 169 0.25 -3.51 20.18
CA PRO A 169 0.25 -2.13 20.69
C PRO A 169 1.66 -1.66 21.05
N LYS A 170 2.49 -1.25 20.07
CA LYS A 170 3.88 -0.81 20.34
C LYS A 170 4.19 0.63 19.96
N SER A 171 3.65 1.13 18.87
CA SER A 171 4.03 2.46 18.37
C SER A 171 2.83 3.30 17.96
N ARG A 172 2.94 4.60 18.16
CA ARG A 172 1.96 5.61 17.80
C ARG A 172 2.60 6.52 16.77
N VAL A 173 2.17 6.40 15.52
CA VAL A 173 2.78 7.11 14.39
C VAL A 173 1.73 7.97 13.70
N PRO A 174 1.84 9.32 13.77
CA PRO A 174 0.81 10.22 13.24
C PRO A 174 0.52 10.05 11.75
N ASN A 175 1.54 9.77 10.93
CA ASN A 175 1.33 9.55 9.49
C ASN A 175 0.51 8.28 9.19
N ASN A 176 0.56 7.25 10.04
CA ASN A 176 -0.33 6.10 9.93
C ASN A 176 -1.79 6.49 10.17
N ALA A 177 -2.03 7.34 11.16
CA ALA A 177 -3.36 7.85 11.47
C ALA A 177 -3.94 8.61 10.27
N THR A 178 -3.15 9.49 9.65
CA THR A 178 -3.53 10.23 8.45
C THR A 178 -3.86 9.29 7.27
N LEU A 179 -3.05 8.26 7.06
CA LEU A 179 -3.28 7.27 6.01
C LEU A 179 -4.60 6.50 6.24
N VAL A 180 -4.86 6.11 7.49
CA VAL A 180 -6.11 5.42 7.86
C VAL A 180 -7.31 6.33 7.67
N LEU A 181 -7.25 7.60 8.08
CA LEU A 181 -8.34 8.57 7.82
C LEU A 181 -8.66 8.66 6.32
N ARG A 182 -7.64 8.75 5.47
CA ARG A 182 -7.83 8.75 4.02
C ARG A 182 -8.57 7.49 3.56
N PHE A 183 -8.17 6.32 4.03
CA PHE A 183 -8.81 5.05 3.67
C PHE A 183 -10.28 5.00 4.12
N LEU A 184 -10.57 5.40 5.36
CA LEU A 184 -11.94 5.46 5.89
C LEU A 184 -12.82 6.44 5.10
N ALA A 185 -12.29 7.60 4.74
CA ALA A 185 -12.98 8.59 3.90
C ALA A 185 -13.30 8.03 2.51
N GLU A 186 -12.36 7.27 1.89
CA GLU A 186 -12.59 6.64 0.60
C GLU A 186 -13.66 5.54 0.66
N LEU A 187 -13.69 4.73 1.73
CA LEU A 187 -14.76 3.77 1.97
C LEU A 187 -16.11 4.47 2.15
N TYR A 188 -16.14 5.57 2.91
CA TYR A 188 -17.36 6.37 3.07
C TYR A 188 -17.84 6.94 1.74
N ARG A 189 -16.96 7.47 0.90
CA ARG A 189 -17.31 7.99 -0.43
C ARG A 189 -17.99 6.94 -1.32
N ILE A 190 -17.54 5.68 -1.22
CA ILE A 190 -18.07 4.56 -2.03
C ILE A 190 -19.37 4.00 -1.44
N LYS A 191 -19.40 3.76 -0.14
CA LYS A 191 -20.51 3.04 0.53
C LYS A 191 -21.56 3.94 1.15
N LYS A 192 -21.26 5.25 1.35
CA LYS A 192 -22.13 6.23 2.04
C LYS A 192 -22.60 5.79 3.43
N ASN A 193 -21.84 4.93 4.11
CA ASN A 193 -22.19 4.40 5.41
C ASN A 193 -21.40 5.12 6.53
N PRO A 194 -22.09 5.83 7.46
CA PRO A 194 -21.45 6.62 8.52
C PRO A 194 -20.52 5.81 9.44
N ARG A 195 -20.67 4.50 9.53
CA ARG A 195 -19.79 3.64 10.34
C ARG A 195 -18.30 3.82 10.01
N PHE A 196 -17.97 4.16 8.77
CA PHE A 196 -16.57 4.38 8.36
C PHE A 196 -15.99 5.68 8.93
N LEU A 197 -16.81 6.59 9.42
CA LEU A 197 -16.40 7.85 10.04
C LEU A 197 -16.37 7.81 11.57
N LYS A 198 -16.81 6.69 12.20
CA LYS A 198 -17.01 6.55 13.65
C LYS A 198 -15.81 7.00 14.49
N PHE A 199 -14.59 6.79 14.01
CA PHE A 199 -13.36 7.05 14.76
C PHE A 199 -12.64 8.33 14.32
N ASN A 200 -13.12 9.00 13.27
CA ASN A 200 -12.39 10.07 12.59
C ASN A 200 -12.03 11.23 13.52
N ASP A 201 -13.00 11.74 14.30
CA ASP A 201 -12.76 12.90 15.19
C ASP A 201 -11.65 12.60 16.22
N LYS A 202 -11.68 11.41 16.80
CA LYS A 202 -10.65 11.01 17.77
C LYS A 202 -9.29 10.77 17.13
N ILE A 203 -9.24 10.29 15.88
CA ILE A 203 -7.99 10.12 15.13
C ILE A 203 -7.45 11.49 14.72
N ILE A 204 -8.32 12.42 14.30
CA ILE A 204 -7.91 13.81 13.97
C ILE A 204 -7.31 14.48 15.20
N LYS A 205 -7.95 14.38 16.37
CA LYS A 205 -7.39 14.91 17.62
C LYS A 205 -5.99 14.37 17.92
N PHE A 206 -5.75 13.07 17.65
CA PHE A 206 -4.41 12.50 17.84
C PHE A 206 -3.35 13.12 16.90
N ILE A 207 -3.71 13.44 15.68
CA ILE A 207 -2.78 14.03 14.69
C ILE A 207 -2.44 15.48 15.04
N GLN A 208 -3.32 16.18 15.74
CA GLN A 208 -3.18 17.58 16.14
C GLN A 208 -2.39 17.78 17.45
N LEU A 209 -2.02 16.70 18.14
CA LEU A 209 -1.20 16.72 19.36
C LEU A 209 0.30 16.80 19.06
#